data_b54d751156771fec9a521fb9b035046b
#
_entry.id   b54d751156771fec9a521fb9b035046b
#
_cell.length_a   1.000
_cell.length_b   1.000
_cell.length_c   1.000
_cell.angle_alpha   90.00
_cell.angle_beta   90.00
_cell.angle_gamma   90.00
#
_symmetry.space_group_name_H-M   'P 1'
#
loop_
_entity.id
_entity.type
_entity.pdbx_description
1 polymer ?
#
loop_
_entity_poly.entity_id
_entity_poly.type
_entity_poly.pdbx_seq_one_letter_code
_entity_poly.pdbx_strand_id
1 'polypeptide(L)'
;MEITEFASKSFAFRDVLHMLHLKTKSYPEHIALEELYKFQLKWLDSFLEAWQGFDGDIEFDIVHAEPKTNCIDCVMDYVGILMTAKGEMAEDMETYGWAVNEIESMMKQCFQTLYKLKNFVDNIGKKEDLPI
;
A
#
# COMPACT_ATOMS: atom_id res chain seq x y z
N MET A 1 -2.31 -8.55 14.38
CA MET A 1 -2.63 -9.04 13.02
C MET A 1 -1.67 -10.17 12.67
N GLU A 2 -2.20 -11.31 12.34
CA GLU A 2 -1.37 -12.44 11.95
C GLU A 2 -0.65 -12.16 10.64
N ILE A 3 0.55 -12.73 10.48
CA ILE A 3 1.36 -12.48 9.28
C ILE A 3 0.64 -12.96 8.01
N THR A 4 -0.10 -14.06 8.09
CA THR A 4 -0.89 -14.55 6.95
C THR A 4 -1.94 -13.51 6.52
N GLU A 5 -2.61 -12.89 7.47
CA GLU A 5 -3.59 -11.85 7.20
C GLU A 5 -2.94 -10.61 6.61
N PHE A 6 -1.81 -10.19 7.17
CA PHE A 6 -1.05 -9.05 6.65
C PHE A 6 -0.63 -9.29 5.20
N ALA A 7 -0.09 -10.46 4.90
CA ALA A 7 0.33 -10.81 3.56
C ALA A 7 -0.84 -10.79 2.58
N SER A 8 -1.96 -11.42 2.94
CA SER A 8 -3.15 -11.49 2.10
C SER A 8 -3.72 -10.11 1.79
N LYS A 9 -3.82 -9.26 2.80
CA LYS A 9 -4.33 -7.89 2.62
C LYS A 9 -3.37 -7.05 1.77
N SER A 10 -2.07 -7.29 1.92
CA SER A 10 -1.07 -6.57 1.13
C SER A 10 -1.10 -6.97 -0.34
N PHE A 11 -1.28 -8.24 -0.64
CA PHE A 11 -1.48 -8.69 -2.02
C PHE A 11 -2.76 -8.11 -2.62
N ALA A 12 -3.85 -8.13 -1.85
CA ALA A 12 -5.13 -7.59 -2.30
C ALA A 12 -5.03 -6.09 -2.59
N PHE A 13 -4.34 -5.33 -1.74
CA PHE A 13 -4.11 -3.92 -1.96
C PHE A 13 -3.42 -3.67 -3.31
N ARG A 14 -2.36 -4.41 -3.59
CA ARG A 14 -1.63 -4.24 -4.84
C ARG A 14 -2.53 -4.48 -6.05
N ASP A 15 -3.36 -5.52 -5.99
CA ASP A 15 -4.25 -5.83 -7.10
C ASP A 15 -5.27 -4.72 -7.34
N VAL A 16 -5.87 -4.19 -6.28
CA VAL A 16 -6.81 -3.08 -6.39
C VAL A 16 -6.12 -1.84 -6.93
N LEU A 17 -4.92 -1.55 -6.43
CA LEU A 17 -4.16 -0.39 -6.86
C LEU A 17 -3.82 -0.47 -8.35
N HIS A 18 -3.42 -1.65 -8.80
CA HIS A 18 -3.11 -1.87 -10.21
C HIS A 18 -4.35 -1.68 -11.09
N MET A 19 -5.49 -2.19 -10.64
CA MET A 19 -6.75 -1.98 -11.37
C MET A 19 -7.14 -0.51 -11.43
N LEU A 20 -6.99 0.22 -10.34
CA LEU A 20 -7.26 1.66 -10.34
C LEU A 20 -6.31 2.40 -11.28
N HIS A 21 -5.05 2.01 -11.32
CA HIS A 21 -4.06 2.54 -12.25
C HIS A 21 -4.51 2.35 -13.72
N LEU A 22 -5.08 1.20 -14.03
CA LEU A 22 -5.55 0.92 -15.39
C LEU A 22 -6.85 1.63 -15.73
N LYS A 23 -7.68 1.92 -14.73
CA LYS A 23 -8.99 2.53 -14.93
C LYS A 23 -8.96 4.05 -14.99
N THR A 24 -8.00 4.68 -14.36
CA THR A 24 -7.98 6.14 -14.27
C THR A 24 -7.82 6.79 -15.63
N LYS A 25 -8.43 7.97 -15.78
CA LYS A 25 -8.28 8.81 -16.97
C LYS A 25 -7.34 9.99 -16.71
N SER A 26 -6.78 10.08 -15.51
CA SER A 26 -5.82 11.11 -15.14
C SER A 26 -4.42 10.57 -15.27
N TYR A 27 -3.62 11.17 -16.14
CA TYR A 27 -2.24 10.69 -16.32
C TYR A 27 -1.38 10.85 -15.05
N PRO A 28 -1.43 11.98 -14.34
CA PRO A 28 -0.70 12.08 -13.07
C PRO A 28 -1.12 11.02 -12.05
N GLU A 29 -2.41 10.70 -11.97
CA GLU A 29 -2.88 9.64 -11.09
C GLU A 29 -2.34 8.28 -11.54
N HIS A 30 -2.39 8.00 -12.83
CA HIS A 30 -1.88 6.78 -13.43
C HIS A 30 -0.41 6.55 -13.03
N ILE A 31 0.42 7.59 -13.14
CA ILE A 31 1.84 7.50 -12.82
C ILE A 31 2.07 7.36 -11.32
N ALA A 32 1.33 8.10 -10.49
CA ALA A 32 1.47 8.02 -9.04
C ALA A 32 1.13 6.61 -8.53
N LEU A 33 0.06 6.02 -9.06
CA LEU A 33 -0.35 4.67 -8.68
C LEU A 33 0.66 3.63 -9.17
N GLU A 34 1.22 3.81 -10.36
CA GLU A 34 2.24 2.91 -10.89
C GLU A 34 3.49 2.89 -10.01
N GLU A 35 3.96 4.05 -9.61
CA GLU A 35 5.12 4.13 -8.71
C GLU A 35 4.85 3.38 -7.42
N LEU A 36 3.66 3.51 -6.87
CA LEU A 36 3.32 2.87 -5.60
C LEU A 36 3.22 1.35 -5.75
N TYR A 37 2.49 0.85 -6.74
CA TYR A 37 2.33 -0.61 -6.81
C TYR A 37 3.64 -1.30 -7.19
N LYS A 38 4.50 -0.66 -7.96
CA LYS A 38 5.82 -1.21 -8.26
C LYS A 38 6.72 -1.25 -7.03
N PHE A 39 6.68 -0.18 -6.24
CA PHE A 39 7.42 -0.16 -4.98
C PHE A 39 6.89 -1.22 -4.03
N GLN A 40 5.58 -1.29 -3.87
CA GLN A 40 4.93 -2.22 -2.94
C GLN A 40 5.20 -3.67 -3.33
N LEU A 41 5.18 -3.99 -4.61
CA LEU A 41 5.49 -5.34 -5.07
C LEU A 41 6.88 -5.77 -4.62
N LYS A 42 7.86 -4.93 -4.85
CA LYS A 42 9.25 -5.22 -4.49
C LYS A 42 9.45 -5.25 -2.99
N TRP A 43 8.84 -4.29 -2.29
CA TRP A 43 8.92 -4.21 -0.84
C TRP A 43 8.28 -5.43 -0.18
N LEU A 44 7.09 -5.81 -0.61
CA LEU A 44 6.37 -6.93 -0.02
C LEU A 44 7.10 -8.24 -0.22
N ASP A 45 7.63 -8.45 -1.43
CA ASP A 45 8.42 -9.62 -1.74
C ASP A 45 9.60 -9.75 -0.77
N SER A 46 10.37 -8.68 -0.64
CA SER A 46 11.51 -8.62 0.26
C SER A 46 11.12 -8.80 1.73
N PHE A 47 10.03 -8.15 2.15
CA PHE A 47 9.56 -8.23 3.53
C PHE A 47 9.13 -9.66 3.89
N LEU A 48 8.36 -10.30 3.03
CA LEU A 48 7.85 -11.65 3.31
C LEU A 48 8.96 -12.70 3.25
N GLU A 49 9.95 -12.52 2.37
CA GLU A 49 11.12 -13.39 2.36
C GLU A 49 11.88 -13.27 3.67
N ALA A 50 12.13 -12.03 4.12
CA ALA A 50 12.82 -11.78 5.37
C ALA A 50 12.04 -12.36 6.57
N TRP A 51 10.72 -12.18 6.57
CA TRP A 51 9.90 -12.74 7.64
C TRP A 51 10.00 -14.26 7.71
N GLN A 52 9.96 -14.93 6.56
CA GLN A 52 10.07 -16.39 6.53
C GLN A 52 11.46 -16.87 6.98
N GLY A 53 12.49 -16.11 6.66
CA GLY A 53 13.84 -16.41 7.19
C GLY A 53 13.92 -16.19 8.69
N PHE A 54 13.14 -15.27 9.23
CA PHE A 54 13.14 -14.91 10.64
C PHE A 54 12.23 -15.84 11.48
N ASP A 55 11.03 -16.11 11.01
CA ASP A 55 10.00 -16.81 11.80
C ASP A 55 9.45 -18.09 11.17
N GLY A 56 9.96 -18.48 10.01
CA GLY A 56 9.51 -19.69 9.32
C GLY A 56 8.45 -19.42 8.27
N ASP A 57 8.08 -20.47 7.59
CA ASP A 57 7.20 -20.36 6.41
C ASP A 57 5.84 -19.78 6.74
N ILE A 58 5.37 -18.88 5.89
CA ILE A 58 4.04 -18.29 5.99
C ILE A 58 3.07 -19.20 5.23
N GLU A 59 1.93 -19.47 5.84
CA GLU A 59 0.82 -20.09 5.13
C GLU A 59 0.03 -18.99 4.43
N PHE A 60 0.14 -18.95 3.10
CA PHE A 60 -0.52 -17.92 2.32
C PHE A 60 -1.96 -18.29 2.03
N ASP A 61 -2.85 -17.32 2.16
CA ASP A 61 -4.25 -17.44 1.78
C ASP A 61 -4.54 -16.51 0.63
N ILE A 62 -5.40 -16.95 -0.27
CA ILE A 62 -5.89 -16.10 -1.35
C ILE A 62 -7.11 -15.35 -0.84
N VAL A 63 -7.03 -14.02 -0.86
CA VAL A 63 -8.12 -13.16 -0.46
C VAL A 63 -8.59 -12.36 -1.65
N HIS A 64 -9.88 -12.35 -1.90
CA HIS A 64 -10.45 -11.52 -2.94
C HIS A 64 -10.38 -10.05 -2.52
N ALA A 65 -9.87 -9.23 -3.44
CA ALA A 65 -9.79 -7.80 -3.21
C ALA A 65 -11.18 -7.19 -3.32
N GLU A 66 -11.52 -6.33 -2.36
CA GLU A 66 -12.74 -5.53 -2.46
C GLU A 66 -12.51 -4.42 -3.49
N PRO A 67 -13.41 -4.24 -4.46
CA PRO A 67 -13.25 -3.17 -5.41
C PRO A 67 -13.28 -1.81 -4.72
N LYS A 68 -12.36 -0.94 -5.12
CA LYS A 68 -12.30 0.44 -4.66
C LYS A 68 -12.43 1.36 -5.86
N THR A 69 -13.04 2.51 -5.66
CA THR A 69 -13.22 3.50 -6.72
C THR A 69 -12.45 4.78 -6.46
N ASN A 70 -11.96 4.95 -5.22
CA ASN A 70 -11.23 6.15 -4.81
C ASN A 70 -9.79 5.78 -4.45
N CYS A 71 -8.85 6.36 -5.16
CA CYS A 71 -7.43 6.03 -4.98
C CYS A 71 -6.90 6.45 -3.60
N ILE A 72 -7.31 7.62 -3.13
CA ILE A 72 -6.88 8.11 -1.82
C ILE A 72 -7.37 7.18 -0.73
N ASP A 73 -8.65 6.78 -0.78
CA ASP A 73 -9.21 5.86 0.21
C ASP A 73 -8.51 4.51 0.17
N CYS A 74 -8.19 4.03 -1.03
CA CYS A 74 -7.47 2.76 -1.20
C CYS A 74 -6.12 2.81 -0.49
N VAL A 75 -5.35 3.87 -0.72
CA VAL A 75 -4.03 4.02 -0.10
C VAL A 75 -4.16 4.22 1.41
N MET A 76 -5.14 5.01 1.87
CA MET A 76 -5.36 5.22 3.30
C MET A 76 -5.76 3.93 4.03
N ASP A 77 -6.55 3.09 3.38
CA ASP A 77 -6.91 1.78 3.96
C ASP A 77 -5.65 0.94 4.17
N TYR A 78 -4.73 0.95 3.21
CA TYR A 78 -3.49 0.20 3.37
C TYR A 78 -2.59 0.81 4.45
N VAL A 79 -2.54 2.12 4.56
CA VAL A 79 -1.82 2.77 5.66
C VAL A 79 -2.37 2.28 7.00
N GLY A 80 -3.69 2.14 7.12
CA GLY A 80 -4.31 1.58 8.33
C GLY A 80 -3.85 0.16 8.64
N ILE A 81 -3.74 -0.68 7.61
CA ILE A 81 -3.23 -2.05 7.76
C ILE A 81 -1.78 -2.03 8.25
N LEU A 82 -0.96 -1.20 7.64
CA LEU A 82 0.45 -1.05 8.02
C LEU A 82 0.58 -0.55 9.46
N MET A 83 -0.23 0.43 9.86
CA MET A 83 -0.20 0.97 11.21
C MET A 83 -0.60 -0.07 12.25
N THR A 84 -1.61 -0.89 11.95
CA THR A 84 -2.04 -1.96 12.86
C THR A 84 -0.93 -2.97 13.05
N ALA A 85 -0.32 -3.43 11.96
CA ALA A 85 0.78 -4.39 12.03
C ALA A 85 1.98 -3.81 12.79
N LYS A 86 2.34 -2.56 12.48
CA LYS A 86 3.44 -1.87 13.16
C LYS A 86 3.18 -1.75 14.64
N GLY A 87 1.98 -1.34 15.04
CA GLY A 87 1.64 -1.15 16.45
C GLY A 87 1.77 -2.43 17.26
N GLU A 88 1.36 -3.55 16.70
CA GLU A 88 1.49 -4.85 17.37
C GLU A 88 2.96 -5.27 17.49
N MET A 89 3.72 -5.12 16.41
CA MET A 89 5.15 -5.47 16.41
C MET A 89 5.97 -4.57 17.33
N ALA A 90 5.59 -3.29 17.43
CA ALA A 90 6.32 -2.32 18.25
C ALA A 90 6.23 -2.62 19.75
N GLU A 91 5.34 -3.48 20.19
CA GLU A 91 5.26 -3.90 21.58
C GLU A 91 6.51 -4.70 21.99
N ASP A 92 7.24 -5.25 21.01
CA ASP A 92 8.49 -5.97 21.26
C ASP A 92 9.52 -5.54 20.21
N MET A 93 10.06 -4.37 20.38
CA MET A 93 11.03 -3.79 19.45
C MET A 93 12.34 -4.57 19.40
N GLU A 94 12.70 -5.25 20.48
CA GLU A 94 13.92 -6.05 20.48
C GLU A 94 13.81 -7.17 19.45
N THR A 95 12.66 -7.81 19.37
CA THR A 95 12.42 -8.92 18.44
C THR A 95 12.04 -8.43 17.05
N TYR A 96 11.13 -7.45 16.96
CA TYR A 96 10.51 -7.04 15.70
C TYR A 96 10.94 -5.68 15.18
N GLY A 97 11.95 -5.06 15.80
CA GLY A 97 12.38 -3.70 15.38
C GLY A 97 12.73 -3.62 13.91
N TRP A 98 13.35 -4.65 13.35
CA TRP A 98 13.68 -4.67 11.92
C TRP A 98 12.41 -4.62 11.04
N ALA A 99 11.37 -5.35 11.45
CA ALA A 99 10.11 -5.38 10.71
C ALA A 99 9.36 -4.06 10.85
N VAL A 100 9.37 -3.45 12.03
CA VAL A 100 8.79 -2.12 12.24
C VAL A 100 9.43 -1.10 11.32
N ASN A 101 10.75 -1.11 11.20
CA ASN A 101 11.46 -0.18 10.32
C ASN A 101 11.08 -0.38 8.85
N GLU A 102 10.92 -1.63 8.43
CA GLU A 102 10.51 -1.94 7.06
C GLU A 102 9.09 -1.46 6.79
N ILE A 103 8.18 -1.67 7.74
CA ILE A 103 6.80 -1.19 7.59
C ILE A 103 6.75 0.33 7.52
N GLU A 104 7.56 1.02 8.31
CA GLU A 104 7.64 2.48 8.25
C GLU A 104 8.12 2.96 6.88
N SER A 105 9.03 2.23 6.26
CA SER A 105 9.49 2.54 4.91
C SER A 105 8.34 2.48 3.90
N MET A 106 7.51 1.44 4.00
CA MET A 106 6.32 1.30 3.13
C MET A 106 5.30 2.40 3.41
N MET A 107 5.10 2.75 4.68
CA MET A 107 4.21 3.86 5.06
C MET A 107 4.67 5.16 4.45
N LYS A 108 5.96 5.43 4.51
CA LYS A 108 6.54 6.64 3.90
C LYS A 108 6.21 6.71 2.41
N GLN A 109 6.34 5.60 1.71
CA GLN A 109 6.03 5.55 0.28
C GLN A 109 4.54 5.84 0.04
N CYS A 110 3.67 5.29 0.88
CA CYS A 110 2.24 5.58 0.80
C CYS A 110 1.97 7.07 1.01
N PHE A 111 2.61 7.69 1.99
CA PHE A 111 2.43 9.11 2.25
C PHE A 111 2.92 9.96 1.08
N GLN A 112 4.03 9.59 0.45
CA GLN A 112 4.51 10.29 -0.74
C GLN A 112 3.52 10.18 -1.89
N THR A 113 2.91 9.01 -2.07
CA THR A 113 1.87 8.82 -3.09
C THR A 113 0.63 9.66 -2.77
N LEU A 114 0.21 9.68 -1.50
CA LEU A 114 -0.91 10.52 -1.07
C LEU A 114 -0.64 12.00 -1.35
N TYR A 115 0.59 12.44 -1.11
CA TYR A 115 0.97 13.81 -1.44
C TYR A 115 0.74 14.10 -2.93
N LYS A 116 1.16 13.20 -3.81
CA LYS A 116 0.97 13.34 -5.25
C LYS A 116 -0.49 13.31 -5.65
N LEU A 117 -1.25 12.39 -5.07
CA LEU A 117 -2.67 12.25 -5.39
C LEU A 117 -3.47 13.48 -4.96
N LYS A 118 -3.09 14.10 -3.84
CA LYS A 118 -3.80 15.27 -3.32
C LYS A 118 -3.42 16.57 -4.03
N ASN A 119 -2.21 16.64 -4.58
CA ASN A 119 -1.70 17.92 -5.09
C ASN A 119 -1.49 17.95 -6.60
N PHE A 120 -1.23 16.81 -7.23
CA PHE A 120 -0.89 16.78 -8.66
C PHE A 120 -1.86 16.00 -9.52
N VAL A 121 -2.71 15.20 -8.89
CA VAL A 121 -3.84 14.68 -9.61
C VAL A 121 -4.75 15.84 -9.78
N ASP A 122 -4.83 16.26 -11.03
CA ASP A 122 -5.52 17.44 -11.29
C ASP A 122 -6.96 17.28 -10.99
N ASN A 123 -7.53 18.36 -10.87
CA ASN A 123 -8.93 18.47 -10.66
C ASN A 123 -9.67 18.45 -11.99
N ILE A 124 -9.11 17.77 -12.97
CA ILE A 124 -9.74 17.66 -14.29
C ILE A 124 -11.14 17.14 -14.17
N GLY A 125 -11.36 16.27 -13.20
CA GLY A 125 -12.70 15.80 -12.91
C GLY A 125 -13.65 16.90 -12.46
N LYS A 126 -13.10 18.02 -12.04
CA LYS A 126 -13.89 19.18 -11.59
C LYS A 126 -13.81 20.24 -12.67
N LYS A 127 -14.77 20.24 -13.55
CA LYS A 127 -14.77 21.17 -14.68
C LYS A 127 -14.68 22.62 -14.25
N GLU A 128 -15.25 22.93 -13.11
CA GLU A 128 -15.23 24.29 -12.59
C GLU A 128 -13.82 24.76 -12.27
N ASP A 129 -12.87 23.84 -12.14
CA ASP A 129 -11.50 24.19 -11.87
C ASP A 129 -10.69 24.41 -13.14
N LEU A 130 -11.27 24.15 -14.28
CA LEU A 130 -10.59 24.34 -15.54
C LEU A 130 -10.72 25.78 -15.98
N PRO A 131 -9.62 26.39 -16.41
CA PRO A 131 -9.63 27.78 -16.86
C PRO A 131 -10.14 27.85 -18.29
N ILE A 132 -11.35 27.69 -18.49
CA ILE A 132 -11.91 27.78 -19.85
C ILE A 132 -12.60 29.06 -20.08
#